data_d207152e7b4f611c05e55d3cade7d7d7
#
_entry.id   d207152e7b4f611c05e55d3cade7d7d7
#
_cell.length_a   1.000
_cell.length_b   1.000
_cell.length_c   1.000
_cell.angle_alpha   90.00
_cell.angle_beta   90.00
_cell.angle_gamma   90.00
#
_symmetry.space_group_name_H-M   'P 1'
#
loop_
_entity.id
_entity.type
_entity.pdbx_description
1 polymer ?
#
loop_
_entity_poly.entity_id
_entity_poly.type
_entity_poly.pdbx_seq_one_letter_code
_entity_poly.pdbx_strand_id
1 'polypeptide(L)'
;YNSNMVLYFMDKYLNNGCVIPEDMLEENIRIDYNKLRMLIRKDKNFTHDASVIQDLVTCGFVVGELKAGFPAERICEPDNFISLLYYFGLVTIAGTYRGKTRFVIPNEVVREQVFKYLLDTYDENGLSVDVRKHDGLEEGLAYDGNWEPYFQNISDTIYLFSSQRDKQKGESFVHGFTLAMTCQNQ
;
A
#
# COMPACT_ATOMS: atom_id res chain seq x y z
N TYR A 1 13.62 10.13 2.91
CA TYR A 1 12.74 11.31 2.91
C TYR A 1 12.61 11.86 1.49
N ASN A 2 11.38 12.01 1.01
CA ASN A 2 11.13 12.69 -0.25
C ASN A 2 11.23 14.21 -0.01
N SER A 3 12.23 14.86 -0.61
CA SER A 3 12.49 16.30 -0.42
C SER A 3 11.29 17.16 -0.87
N ASN A 4 10.56 16.74 -1.90
CA ASN A 4 9.38 17.45 -2.39
C ASN A 4 8.25 17.47 -1.34
N MET A 5 8.04 16.34 -0.63
CA MET A 5 7.06 16.29 0.46
C MET A 5 7.43 17.25 1.60
N VAL A 6 8.70 17.29 1.97
CA VAL A 6 9.17 18.20 3.03
C VAL A 6 8.97 19.66 2.61
N LEU A 7 9.36 20.01 1.41
CA LEU A 7 9.19 21.38 0.87
C LEU A 7 7.72 21.78 0.78
N TYR A 8 6.86 20.89 0.29
CA TYR A 8 5.42 21.12 0.22
C TYR A 8 4.81 21.33 1.61
N PHE A 9 5.11 20.43 2.55
CA PHE A 9 4.66 20.59 3.93
C PHE A 9 5.12 21.91 4.54
N MET A 10 6.39 22.27 4.39
CA MET A 10 6.93 23.52 4.92
C MET A 10 6.28 24.75 4.30
N ASP A 11 6.05 24.74 2.98
CA ASP A 11 5.34 25.81 2.28
C ASP A 11 3.93 26.00 2.82
N LYS A 12 3.16 24.92 2.91
CA LYS A 12 1.79 24.93 3.45
C LYS A 12 1.75 25.36 4.92
N TYR A 13 2.65 24.81 5.74
CA TYR A 13 2.74 25.15 7.16
C TYR A 13 3.03 26.62 7.39
N LEU A 14 3.99 27.19 6.67
CA LEU A 14 4.37 28.60 6.80
C LEU A 14 3.25 29.53 6.28
N ASN A 15 2.63 29.20 5.16
CA ASN A 15 1.57 30.00 4.55
C ASN A 15 0.24 29.92 5.33
N ASN A 16 0.02 28.85 6.10
CA ASN A 16 -1.17 28.68 6.95
C ASN A 16 -0.99 29.15 8.40
N GLY A 17 -0.06 30.05 8.65
CA GLY A 17 0.15 30.60 10.01
C GLY A 17 0.71 29.56 11.00
N CYS A 18 1.54 28.64 10.54
CA CYS A 18 2.16 27.56 11.33
C CYS A 18 1.14 26.53 11.88
N VAL A 19 0.02 26.36 11.21
CA VAL A 19 -0.93 25.28 11.49
C VAL A 19 -0.62 24.08 10.60
N ILE A 20 -0.70 22.86 11.17
CA ILE A 20 -0.49 21.63 10.41
C ILE A 20 -1.58 21.53 9.32
N PRO A 21 -1.20 21.40 8.04
CA PRO A 21 -2.17 21.29 6.94
C PRO A 21 -2.93 19.97 7.04
N GLU A 22 -4.23 20.01 6.75
CA GLU A 22 -5.08 18.80 6.68
C GLU A 22 -4.66 17.89 5.52
N ASP A 23 -4.20 18.47 4.41
CA ASP A 23 -3.70 17.71 3.25
C ASP A 23 -2.17 17.77 3.20
N MET A 24 -1.54 16.68 3.65
CA MET A 24 -0.08 16.54 3.72
C MET A 24 0.53 16.00 2.43
N LEU A 25 -0.29 15.66 1.41
CA LEU A 25 0.17 15.10 0.15
C LEU A 25 0.01 16.09 -1.00
N GLU A 26 1.11 16.44 -1.63
CA GLU A 26 1.10 17.18 -2.87
C GLU A 26 0.51 16.34 -4.02
N GLU A 27 -0.24 17.00 -4.91
CA GLU A 27 -0.85 16.36 -6.08
C GLU A 27 0.20 15.69 -6.99
N ASN A 28 1.40 16.24 -7.09
CA ASN A 28 2.52 15.67 -7.84
C ASN A 28 3.00 14.32 -7.27
N ILE A 29 2.93 14.14 -5.96
CA ILE A 29 3.29 12.88 -5.31
C ILE A 29 2.24 11.82 -5.60
N ARG A 30 0.96 12.20 -5.60
CA ARG A 30 -0.14 11.32 -6.06
C ARG A 30 0.06 10.89 -7.53
N ILE A 31 0.57 11.79 -8.37
CA ILE A 31 0.90 11.49 -9.78
C ILE A 31 2.05 10.49 -9.89
N ASP A 32 3.07 10.59 -9.05
CA ASP A 32 4.19 9.65 -9.04
C ASP A 32 3.77 8.24 -8.61
N TYR A 33 2.89 8.12 -7.63
CA TYR A 33 2.26 6.84 -7.26
C TYR A 33 1.40 6.26 -8.39
N ASN A 34 0.66 7.09 -9.10
CA ASN A 34 -0.10 6.65 -10.26
C ASN A 34 0.81 6.18 -11.40
N LYS A 35 1.96 6.82 -11.61
CA LYS A 35 2.97 6.36 -12.58
C LYS A 35 3.56 5.00 -12.19
N LEU A 36 3.90 4.83 -10.90
CA LEU A 36 4.36 3.54 -10.38
C LEU A 36 3.31 2.45 -10.62
N ARG A 37 2.05 2.73 -10.30
CA ARG A 37 0.92 1.84 -10.56
C ARG A 37 0.80 1.47 -12.04
N MET A 38 0.94 2.44 -12.95
CA MET A 38 0.89 2.19 -14.40
C MET A 38 2.08 1.35 -14.89
N LEU A 39 3.27 1.52 -14.31
CA LEU A 39 4.45 0.72 -14.65
C LEU A 39 4.24 -0.74 -14.24
N ILE A 40 3.77 -0.96 -13.03
CA ILE A 40 3.52 -2.30 -12.48
C ILE A 40 2.38 -3.01 -13.25
N ARG A 41 1.33 -2.30 -13.66
CA ARG A 41 0.23 -2.84 -14.48
C ARG A 41 0.67 -3.36 -15.85
N LYS A 42 1.73 -2.79 -16.43
CA LYS A 42 2.24 -3.22 -17.74
C LYS A 42 3.02 -4.53 -17.67
N ASP A 43 3.42 -4.96 -16.49
CA ASP A 43 4.20 -6.17 -16.33
C ASP A 43 3.33 -7.39 -16.12
N LYS A 44 3.61 -8.45 -16.90
CA LYS A 44 2.95 -9.76 -16.79
C LYS A 44 3.34 -10.53 -15.50
N ASN A 45 4.34 -10.03 -14.75
CA ASN A 45 4.83 -10.63 -13.50
C ASN A 45 4.14 -10.09 -12.25
N PHE A 46 2.93 -9.59 -12.40
CA PHE A 46 2.09 -8.98 -11.36
C PHE A 46 1.99 -9.78 -10.04
N THR A 47 2.12 -11.11 -10.10
CA THR A 47 2.05 -11.97 -8.91
C THR A 47 3.20 -11.78 -7.93
N HIS A 48 4.41 -11.43 -8.43
CA HIS A 48 5.58 -11.21 -7.58
C HIS A 48 5.49 -9.84 -6.88
N ASP A 49 5.15 -8.78 -7.62
CA ASP A 49 5.08 -7.42 -7.08
C ASP A 49 3.98 -7.31 -6.02
N ALA A 50 2.83 -7.92 -6.26
CA ALA A 50 1.77 -8.04 -5.27
C ALA A 50 2.23 -8.78 -4.01
N SER A 51 3.06 -9.83 -4.13
CA SER A 51 3.59 -10.55 -2.97
C SER A 51 4.52 -9.69 -2.12
N VAL A 52 5.37 -8.87 -2.73
CA VAL A 52 6.26 -7.92 -2.02
C VAL A 52 5.45 -6.89 -1.22
N ILE A 53 4.43 -6.31 -1.85
CA ILE A 53 3.53 -5.37 -1.16
C ILE A 53 2.76 -6.06 -0.03
N GLN A 54 2.27 -7.28 -0.27
CA GLN A 54 1.60 -8.08 0.74
C GLN A 54 2.52 -8.39 1.92
N ASP A 55 3.78 -8.75 1.69
CA ASP A 55 4.77 -8.99 2.74
C ASP A 55 5.05 -7.71 3.55
N LEU A 56 5.14 -6.55 2.89
CA LEU A 56 5.27 -5.26 3.57
C LEU A 56 4.09 -5.00 4.52
N VAL A 57 2.88 -5.31 4.09
CA VAL A 57 1.66 -5.10 4.88
C VAL A 57 1.56 -6.12 6.02
N THR A 58 1.82 -7.41 5.76
CA THR A 58 1.60 -8.48 6.74
C THR A 58 2.75 -8.66 7.72
N CYS A 59 4.00 -8.57 7.23
CA CYS A 59 5.21 -8.76 8.03
C CYS A 59 5.79 -7.42 8.55
N GLY A 60 5.36 -6.29 7.99
CA GLY A 60 5.88 -4.97 8.30
C GLY A 60 7.24 -4.67 7.67
N PHE A 61 7.84 -5.60 6.93
CA PHE A 61 9.11 -5.40 6.23
C PHE A 61 9.30 -6.38 5.08
N VAL A 62 10.17 -6.00 4.15
CA VAL A 62 10.75 -6.91 3.13
C VAL A 62 12.26 -6.84 3.16
N VAL A 63 12.90 -7.88 2.63
CA VAL A 63 14.36 -7.94 2.51
C VAL A 63 14.78 -8.07 1.06
N GLY A 64 15.84 -7.38 0.69
CA GLY A 64 16.33 -7.39 -0.67
C GLY A 64 17.66 -6.67 -0.83
N GLU A 65 18.10 -6.53 -2.07
CA GLU A 65 19.29 -5.76 -2.43
C GLU A 65 18.87 -4.43 -3.07
N LEU A 66 19.48 -3.35 -2.59
CA LEU A 66 19.29 -2.04 -3.21
C LEU A 66 20.25 -1.93 -4.40
N LYS A 67 19.69 -1.86 -5.60
CA LYS A 67 20.46 -1.60 -6.82
C LYS A 67 20.60 -0.08 -6.99
N ALA A 68 21.85 0.40 -7.16
CA ALA A 68 22.15 1.83 -7.30
C ALA A 68 21.57 2.46 -8.58
N GLY A 69 21.23 1.63 -9.57
CA GLY A 69 20.57 2.03 -10.80
C GLY A 69 20.31 0.82 -11.69
N PHE A 70 19.33 0.94 -12.56
CA PHE A 70 19.00 -0.03 -13.59
C PHE A 70 18.46 0.70 -14.83
N PRO A 71 18.70 0.13 -16.05
CA PRO A 71 18.16 0.71 -17.29
C PRO A 71 16.64 0.79 -17.27
N ALA A 72 16.07 1.78 -17.94
CA ALA A 72 14.61 1.97 -18.00
C ALA A 72 13.87 0.74 -18.55
N GLU A 73 14.54 -0.05 -19.43
CA GLU A 73 14.02 -1.28 -20.01
C GLU A 73 13.85 -2.41 -18.98
N ARG A 74 14.57 -2.31 -17.85
CA ARG A 74 14.55 -3.30 -16.75
C ARG A 74 13.76 -2.86 -15.54
N ILE A 75 13.01 -1.78 -15.66
CA ILE A 75 12.26 -1.20 -14.52
C ILE A 75 11.21 -2.17 -13.98
N CYS A 76 10.64 -3.00 -14.86
CA CYS A 76 9.62 -3.98 -14.53
C CYS A 76 10.17 -5.36 -14.14
N GLU A 77 11.50 -5.52 -14.01
CA GLU A 77 12.06 -6.79 -13.54
C GLU A 77 11.80 -6.96 -12.04
N PRO A 78 11.33 -8.14 -11.58
CA PRO A 78 11.00 -8.40 -10.16
C PRO A 78 12.14 -8.05 -9.21
N ASP A 79 13.38 -8.33 -9.59
CA ASP A 79 14.58 -8.02 -8.79
C ASP A 79 14.83 -6.52 -8.60
N ASN A 80 14.19 -5.66 -9.39
CA ASN A 80 14.30 -4.21 -9.33
C ASN A 80 13.17 -3.57 -8.54
N PHE A 81 12.08 -4.33 -8.25
CA PHE A 81 10.87 -3.79 -7.67
C PHE A 81 11.10 -3.16 -6.29
N ILE A 82 11.84 -3.82 -5.39
CA ILE A 82 12.16 -3.25 -4.07
C ILE A 82 12.97 -1.96 -4.21
N SER A 83 13.92 -1.91 -5.15
CA SER A 83 14.70 -0.70 -5.44
C SER A 83 13.81 0.41 -5.98
N LEU A 84 12.83 0.07 -6.83
CA LEU A 84 11.84 1.00 -7.36
C LEU A 84 11.00 1.60 -6.22
N LEU A 85 10.46 0.78 -5.32
CA LEU A 85 9.73 1.24 -4.14
C LEU A 85 10.58 2.19 -3.28
N TYR A 86 11.88 1.89 -3.12
CA TYR A 86 12.80 2.74 -2.38
C TYR A 86 13.00 4.10 -3.06
N TYR A 87 13.25 4.14 -4.36
CA TYR A 87 13.44 5.39 -5.11
C TYR A 87 12.17 6.24 -5.19
N PHE A 88 11.00 5.62 -5.17
CA PHE A 88 9.72 6.33 -5.05
C PHE A 88 9.38 6.74 -3.61
N GLY A 89 10.20 6.37 -2.61
CA GLY A 89 9.99 6.73 -1.22
C GLY A 89 8.90 5.92 -0.51
N LEU A 90 8.44 4.81 -1.11
CA LEU A 90 7.43 3.92 -0.52
C LEU A 90 8.02 3.01 0.56
N VAL A 91 9.32 2.77 0.51
CA VAL A 91 10.04 2.06 1.55
C VAL A 91 11.32 2.80 1.94
N THR A 92 11.80 2.56 3.15
CA THR A 92 13.08 3.07 3.65
C THR A 92 13.91 1.94 4.25
N ILE A 93 15.23 2.14 4.35
CA ILE A 93 16.13 1.17 4.95
C ILE A 93 15.99 1.21 6.47
N ALA A 94 15.75 0.05 7.09
CA ALA A 94 15.64 -0.14 8.53
C ALA A 94 16.64 -1.17 9.07
N GLY A 95 17.88 -1.11 8.59
CA GLY A 95 18.95 -2.01 8.99
C GLY A 95 19.05 -3.27 8.12
N THR A 96 19.48 -4.37 8.73
CA THR A 96 19.70 -5.66 8.05
C THR A 96 18.95 -6.79 8.73
N TYR A 97 18.54 -7.77 7.96
CA TYR A 97 17.95 -9.00 8.44
C TYR A 97 18.58 -10.19 7.72
N ARG A 98 19.23 -11.09 8.46
CA ARG A 98 19.96 -12.26 7.94
C ARG A 98 20.94 -11.89 6.80
N GLY A 99 21.67 -10.78 6.98
CA GLY A 99 22.70 -10.33 6.02
C GLY A 99 22.17 -9.60 4.79
N LYS A 100 20.85 -9.43 4.62
CA LYS A 100 20.23 -8.65 3.55
C LYS A 100 19.68 -7.33 4.08
N THR A 101 19.57 -6.31 3.24
CA THR A 101 18.96 -5.03 3.59
C THR A 101 17.48 -5.23 3.91
N ARG A 102 17.05 -4.71 5.05
CA ARG A 102 15.66 -4.71 5.49
C ARG A 102 15.03 -3.37 5.12
N PHE A 103 13.88 -3.44 4.45
CA PHE A 103 13.08 -2.28 4.07
C PHE A 103 11.75 -2.29 4.81
N VAL A 104 11.30 -1.11 5.24
CA VAL A 104 10.03 -0.88 5.93
C VAL A 104 9.30 0.31 5.33
N ILE A 105 8.01 0.42 5.56
CA ILE A 105 7.24 1.61 5.22
C ILE A 105 7.70 2.77 6.12
N PRO A 106 8.02 3.97 5.56
CA PRO A 106 8.69 5.04 6.30
C PRO A 106 7.80 5.78 7.31
N ASN A 107 6.50 5.88 7.06
CA ASN A 107 5.55 6.63 7.89
C ASN A 107 4.11 6.25 7.55
N GLU A 108 3.14 6.77 8.32
CA GLU A 108 1.72 6.44 8.18
C GLU A 108 1.13 6.90 6.86
N VAL A 109 1.49 8.10 6.37
CA VAL A 109 1.01 8.63 5.09
C VAL A 109 1.37 7.69 3.93
N VAL A 110 2.60 7.17 3.91
CA VAL A 110 3.02 6.18 2.91
C VAL A 110 2.34 4.83 3.13
N ARG A 111 2.05 4.46 4.39
CA ARG A 111 1.35 3.24 4.73
C ARG A 111 -0.06 3.22 4.11
N GLU A 112 -0.84 4.28 4.28
CA GLU A 112 -2.15 4.44 3.64
C GLU A 112 -2.07 4.29 2.11
N GLN A 113 -1.04 4.88 1.47
CA GLN A 113 -0.82 4.74 0.03
C GLN A 113 -0.55 3.29 -0.38
N VAL A 114 0.27 2.58 0.39
CA VAL A 114 0.60 1.17 0.13
C VAL A 114 -0.64 0.29 0.30
N PHE A 115 -1.46 0.53 1.33
CA PHE A 115 -2.71 -0.20 1.54
C PHE A 115 -3.72 0.07 0.43
N LYS A 116 -3.89 1.33 0.05
CA LYS A 116 -4.76 1.69 -1.07
C LYS A 116 -4.30 1.02 -2.36
N TYR A 117 -2.99 1.01 -2.63
CA TYR A 117 -2.42 0.30 -3.76
C TYR A 117 -2.75 -1.21 -3.73
N LEU A 118 -2.63 -1.84 -2.56
CA LEU A 118 -2.95 -3.26 -2.39
C LEU A 118 -4.44 -3.54 -2.66
N LEU A 119 -5.34 -2.70 -2.17
CA LEU A 119 -6.78 -2.82 -2.42
C LEU A 119 -7.14 -2.63 -3.89
N ASP A 120 -6.58 -1.61 -4.52
CA ASP A 120 -6.75 -1.39 -5.97
C ASP A 120 -6.29 -2.61 -6.78
N THR A 121 -5.19 -3.23 -6.34
CA THR A 121 -4.67 -4.48 -6.92
C THR A 121 -5.66 -5.63 -6.77
N TYR A 122 -6.32 -5.75 -5.64
CA TYR A 122 -7.35 -6.77 -5.41
C TYR A 122 -8.60 -6.50 -6.26
N ASP A 123 -9.05 -5.25 -6.35
CA ASP A 123 -10.20 -4.84 -7.16
C ASP A 123 -9.98 -5.18 -8.65
N GLU A 124 -8.81 -4.89 -9.20
CA GLU A 124 -8.44 -5.24 -10.57
C GLU A 124 -8.42 -6.75 -10.84
N ASN A 125 -8.19 -7.54 -9.80
CA ASN A 125 -8.25 -9.00 -9.86
C ASN A 125 -9.65 -9.58 -9.62
N GLY A 126 -10.68 -8.72 -9.55
CA GLY A 126 -12.08 -9.08 -9.40
C GLY A 126 -12.58 -9.16 -7.96
N LEU A 127 -11.79 -8.66 -6.99
CA LEU A 127 -12.23 -8.45 -5.63
C LEU A 127 -12.78 -7.02 -5.49
N SER A 128 -14.00 -6.80 -5.94
CA SER A 128 -14.63 -5.48 -5.83
C SER A 128 -15.04 -5.18 -4.40
N VAL A 129 -14.49 -4.10 -3.84
CA VAL A 129 -14.84 -3.58 -2.52
C VAL A 129 -15.81 -2.43 -2.69
N ASP A 130 -17.01 -2.54 -2.09
CA ASP A 130 -17.92 -1.41 -1.98
C ASP A 130 -17.43 -0.47 -0.87
N VAL A 131 -16.63 0.53 -1.28
CA VAL A 131 -16.00 1.51 -0.39
C VAL A 131 -17.05 2.23 0.46
N ARG A 132 -18.18 2.65 -0.13
CA ARG A 132 -19.21 3.40 0.62
C ARG A 132 -19.85 2.57 1.71
N LYS A 133 -20.14 1.29 1.42
CA LYS A 133 -20.66 0.35 2.40
C LYS A 133 -19.63 0.12 3.49
N HIS A 134 -18.35 0.00 3.12
CA HIS A 134 -17.27 -0.22 4.06
C HIS A 134 -17.12 0.96 5.03
N ASP A 135 -17.06 2.20 4.51
CA ASP A 135 -16.95 3.42 5.32
C ASP A 135 -18.10 3.54 6.34
N GLY A 136 -19.33 3.29 5.94
CA GLY A 136 -20.48 3.31 6.86
C GLY A 136 -20.42 2.23 7.95
N LEU A 137 -19.84 1.07 7.66
CA LEU A 137 -19.64 0.01 8.66
C LEU A 137 -18.48 0.33 9.60
N GLU A 138 -17.44 1.01 9.11
CA GLU A 138 -16.31 1.47 9.91
C GLU A 138 -16.74 2.57 10.90
N GLU A 139 -17.57 3.53 10.46
CA GLU A 139 -18.20 4.50 11.37
C GLU A 139 -19.00 3.81 12.48
N GLY A 140 -19.81 2.80 12.15
CA GLY A 140 -20.54 2.00 13.11
C GLY A 140 -19.63 1.24 14.09
N LEU A 141 -18.49 0.75 13.62
CA LEU A 141 -17.47 0.15 14.50
C LEU A 141 -16.84 1.19 15.42
N ALA A 142 -16.42 2.33 14.87
CA ALA A 142 -15.66 3.35 15.60
C ALA A 142 -16.51 4.09 16.67
N TYR A 143 -17.75 4.45 16.34
CA TYR A 143 -18.60 5.26 17.20
C TYR A 143 -19.60 4.45 18.03
N ASP A 144 -20.10 3.34 17.49
CA ASP A 144 -21.13 2.53 18.14
C ASP A 144 -20.61 1.20 18.71
N GLY A 145 -19.35 0.85 18.43
CA GLY A 145 -18.77 -0.44 18.82
C GLY A 145 -19.35 -1.65 18.05
N ASN A 146 -20.01 -1.40 16.93
CA ASN A 146 -20.73 -2.42 16.16
C ASN A 146 -19.78 -3.17 15.21
N TRP A 147 -18.99 -4.08 15.76
CA TRP A 147 -17.89 -4.78 15.06
C TRP A 147 -18.39 -5.91 14.13
N GLU A 148 -19.50 -6.55 14.44
CA GLU A 148 -19.96 -7.75 13.73
C GLU A 148 -20.29 -7.49 12.24
N PRO A 149 -21.08 -6.47 11.85
CA PRO A 149 -21.36 -6.17 10.45
C PRO A 149 -20.10 -5.79 9.67
N TYR A 150 -19.14 -5.14 10.33
CA TYR A 150 -17.86 -4.74 9.73
C TYR A 150 -17.02 -5.95 9.33
N PHE A 151 -16.76 -6.87 10.26
CA PHE A 151 -16.00 -8.09 9.99
C PHE A 151 -16.75 -9.08 9.11
N GLN A 152 -18.10 -9.11 9.20
CA GLN A 152 -18.92 -9.90 8.29
C GLN A 152 -18.75 -9.42 6.84
N ASN A 153 -18.75 -8.11 6.59
CA ASN A 153 -18.52 -7.56 5.26
C ASN A 153 -17.16 -7.94 4.68
N ILE A 154 -16.09 -7.92 5.49
CA ILE A 154 -14.76 -8.37 5.09
C ILE A 154 -14.78 -9.87 4.74
N SER A 155 -15.38 -10.68 5.60
CA SER A 155 -15.51 -12.13 5.42
C SER A 155 -16.28 -12.48 4.14
N ASP A 156 -17.43 -11.84 3.91
CA ASP A 156 -18.27 -12.06 2.74
C ASP A 156 -17.53 -11.68 1.45
N THR A 157 -16.78 -10.58 1.48
CA THR A 157 -15.96 -10.14 0.34
C THR A 157 -14.88 -11.17 0.01
N ILE A 158 -14.16 -11.67 1.02
CA ILE A 158 -13.15 -12.73 0.84
C ILE A 158 -13.79 -14.03 0.33
N TYR A 159 -14.95 -14.40 0.86
CA TYR A 159 -15.67 -15.61 0.46
C TYR A 159 -16.12 -15.56 -1.00
N LEU A 160 -16.73 -14.45 -1.43
CA LEU A 160 -17.16 -14.24 -2.81
C LEU A 160 -15.97 -14.34 -3.78
N PHE A 161 -14.85 -13.77 -3.42
CA PHE A 161 -13.63 -13.83 -4.23
C PHE A 161 -13.04 -15.25 -4.31
N SER A 162 -13.02 -15.96 -3.18
CA SER A 162 -12.51 -17.34 -3.12
C SER A 162 -13.35 -18.32 -3.93
N SER A 163 -14.64 -18.03 -4.12
CA SER A 163 -15.55 -18.86 -4.93
C SER A 163 -15.37 -18.66 -6.44
N GLN A 164 -14.81 -17.53 -6.87
CA GLN A 164 -14.65 -17.17 -8.28
C GLN A 164 -13.29 -17.55 -8.88
N ARG A 165 -12.25 -17.73 -8.06
CA ARG A 165 -10.90 -18.10 -8.51
C ARG A 165 -10.23 -19.07 -7.54
N ASP A 166 -9.59 -20.08 -8.10
CA ASP A 166 -8.89 -21.20 -7.47
C ASP A 166 -8.43 -21.02 -6.01
N LYS A 167 -8.76 -22.03 -5.21
CA LYS A 167 -8.57 -22.24 -3.76
C LYS A 167 -7.14 -22.08 -3.18
N GLN A 168 -6.24 -21.34 -3.82
CA GLN A 168 -4.83 -21.26 -3.41
C GLN A 168 -4.41 -19.97 -2.67
N LYS A 169 -5.36 -19.13 -2.25
CA LYS A 169 -4.99 -17.96 -1.46
C LYS A 169 -4.94 -18.32 0.03
N GLY A 170 -3.72 -18.47 0.54
CA GLY A 170 -3.44 -18.87 1.92
C GLY A 170 -3.77 -17.76 2.94
N GLU A 171 -3.50 -18.06 4.21
CA GLU A 171 -3.68 -17.19 5.38
C GLU A 171 -3.10 -15.78 5.17
N SER A 172 -1.95 -15.66 4.52
CA SER A 172 -1.31 -14.37 4.22
C SER A 172 -2.19 -13.43 3.39
N PHE A 173 -2.98 -13.97 2.45
CA PHE A 173 -3.93 -13.18 1.67
C PHE A 173 -5.06 -12.63 2.55
N VAL A 174 -5.68 -13.49 3.36
CA VAL A 174 -6.77 -13.11 4.27
C VAL A 174 -6.28 -12.04 5.25
N HIS A 175 -5.10 -12.24 5.82
CA HIS A 175 -4.48 -11.28 6.74
C HIS A 175 -4.17 -9.95 6.05
N GLY A 176 -3.49 -9.96 4.89
CA GLY A 176 -3.15 -8.75 4.15
C GLY A 176 -4.38 -7.98 3.67
N PHE A 177 -5.40 -8.67 3.18
CA PHE A 177 -6.66 -8.04 2.79
C PHE A 177 -7.38 -7.42 3.98
N THR A 178 -7.50 -8.14 5.10
CA THR A 178 -8.13 -7.62 6.33
C THR A 178 -7.39 -6.38 6.84
N LEU A 179 -6.06 -6.41 6.91
CA LEU A 179 -5.25 -5.25 7.29
C LEU A 179 -5.47 -4.07 6.34
N ALA A 180 -5.46 -4.31 5.03
CA ALA A 180 -5.68 -3.26 4.05
C ALA A 180 -7.06 -2.61 4.18
N MET A 181 -8.09 -3.40 4.50
CA MET A 181 -9.45 -2.90 4.76
C MET A 181 -9.56 -2.11 6.07
N THR A 182 -8.86 -2.54 7.14
CA THR A 182 -8.93 -1.90 8.47
C THR A 182 -8.05 -0.66 8.63
N CYS A 183 -7.12 -0.42 7.73
CA CYS A 183 -6.17 0.70 7.82
C CYS A 183 -6.43 1.82 6.79
N GLN A 184 -7.58 1.84 6.14
CA GLN A 184 -7.90 2.84 5.11
C GLN A 184 -8.15 4.25 5.64
N ASN A 185 -8.64 4.39 6.87
CA ASN A 185 -9.18 5.64 7.42
C ASN A 185 -8.60 5.98 8.82
N GLN A 186 -7.36 5.58 9.12
CA GLN A 186 -6.72 5.94 10.40
C GLN A 186 -5.96 7.25 10.33
#